data_d3e27e1b1bb74b3fbbe053eecba542bf
#
_entry.id   d3e27e1b1bb74b3fbbe053eecba542bf
#
_cell.length_a   1.000
_cell.length_b   1.000
_cell.length_c   1.000
_cell.angle_alpha   90.00
_cell.angle_beta   90.00
_cell.angle_gamma   90.00
#
_symmetry.space_group_name_H-M   'P 1'
#
loop_
_entity.id
_entity.type
_entity.pdbx_description
1 polymer ?
#
loop_
_entity_poly.entity_id
_entity_poly.type
_entity_poly.pdbx_seq_one_letter_code
_entity_poly.pdbx_strand_id
1 'polypeptide(L)'
;MAVRPLRAIYQIDPYLFRDSDGRGWGTLDGITEKLDYLQWLGISHVWLLPFYCNAGRDGGYDVTDHYRIDPRLGDQAAFQRLVDAADARGIGIIVELVMQHTASAHPWFVAAQQGDPAWRRWYLWSDHMPDDGLQPMFPPIEASVWTWDAEAGAFNRHMFYWHEPDLDLAHAPVREELLQVMTFWLQRGVAGFRVDAVPYMVERARHADPRDDGLWLLEAMRATADAQQPGLPLIGEADVRASHYGDFLCRGRRLSHLLDFHLNNHFFLALARGDASEVARGMAEYGPHAPPDTRIAWLRNNDELDLEQLEPDEREAVMERFAPERGMRIYGRGIRRRLAPMLGGDIAWQAMAWAALLSLGQVPVVRYGEEIGLGDCLELPERNAVRMPMHWHDGPGAGFTDQPRHAWRAPPADGPYGYRTVNVEAQRATPDSLLLRVRELLQQRNAHPVLQQGPHTLDPPSPALLMLRFGEAPHQALALINFGDNPVEVDVPLHGPLHTLVRHGAKLQGRRCYLQGHGYAWLAAEGA
;
A
#
# COMPACT_ATOMS: atom_id res chain seq x y z
N MET A 1 26.25 -1.62 -3.46
CA MET A 1 25.59 -2.77 -4.14
C MET A 1 24.69 -2.22 -5.24
N ALA A 2 24.35 -3.00 -6.29
CA ALA A 2 23.38 -2.54 -7.28
C ALA A 2 21.98 -2.46 -6.62
N VAL A 3 21.18 -1.45 -6.98
CA VAL A 3 19.78 -1.34 -6.51
C VAL A 3 19.01 -2.54 -7.03
N ARG A 4 18.28 -3.18 -6.13
CA ARG A 4 17.42 -4.33 -6.45
C ARG A 4 16.15 -3.82 -7.14
N PRO A 5 15.76 -4.35 -8.30
CA PRO A 5 14.56 -3.91 -8.99
C PRO A 5 13.29 -4.26 -8.18
N LEU A 6 12.37 -3.29 -8.11
CA LEU A 6 11.04 -3.51 -7.52
C LEU A 6 10.20 -4.39 -8.45
N ARG A 7 9.87 -5.62 -8.03
CA ARG A 7 9.01 -6.54 -8.81
C ARG A 7 7.66 -6.77 -8.16
N ALA A 8 7.66 -7.05 -6.86
CA ALA A 8 6.49 -7.17 -6.02
C ALA A 8 6.86 -6.81 -4.58
N ILE A 9 6.05 -6.00 -3.94
CA ILE A 9 6.22 -5.55 -2.56
C ILE A 9 5.22 -6.29 -1.67
N TYR A 10 5.65 -6.71 -0.48
CA TYR A 10 4.76 -7.25 0.54
C TYR A 10 4.70 -6.29 1.73
N GLN A 11 3.53 -5.71 1.98
CA GLN A 11 3.30 -4.76 3.07
C GLN A 11 2.98 -5.50 4.36
N ILE A 12 3.74 -5.22 5.41
CA ILE A 12 3.62 -5.85 6.73
C ILE A 12 3.30 -4.82 7.81
N ASP A 13 2.25 -5.08 8.58
CA ASP A 13 2.08 -4.48 9.89
C ASP A 13 2.90 -5.31 10.90
N PRO A 14 4.02 -4.77 11.43
CA PRO A 14 4.94 -5.56 12.25
C PRO A 14 4.29 -6.01 13.56
N TYR A 15 3.29 -5.28 14.09
CA TYR A 15 2.57 -5.64 15.30
C TYR A 15 1.62 -6.84 15.15
N LEU A 16 1.24 -7.19 13.90
CA LEU A 16 0.16 -8.13 13.60
C LEU A 16 0.61 -9.32 12.74
N PHE A 17 1.90 -9.43 12.40
CA PHE A 17 2.38 -10.44 11.46
C PHE A 17 2.77 -11.77 12.13
N ARG A 18 3.69 -11.75 13.12
CA ARG A 18 4.11 -12.93 13.89
C ARG A 18 4.74 -12.49 15.20
N ASP A 19 4.22 -13.00 16.31
CA ASP A 19 4.76 -12.88 17.66
C ASP A 19 5.69 -14.06 17.91
N SER A 20 7.01 -13.82 17.89
CA SER A 20 8.02 -14.87 18.07
C SER A 20 8.43 -15.08 19.53
N ASP A 21 8.10 -14.16 20.43
CA ASP A 21 8.52 -14.20 21.84
C ASP A 21 7.37 -14.43 22.84
N GLY A 22 6.13 -14.54 22.35
CA GLY A 22 4.95 -14.85 23.15
C GLY A 22 4.44 -13.69 24.01
N ARG A 23 4.87 -12.45 23.73
CA ARG A 23 4.39 -11.25 24.45
C ARG A 23 3.06 -10.71 23.94
N GLY A 24 2.54 -11.29 22.84
CA GLY A 24 1.26 -10.92 22.27
C GLY A 24 1.31 -9.86 21.17
N TRP A 25 2.50 -9.38 20.84
CA TRP A 25 2.76 -8.42 19.75
C TRP A 25 3.61 -9.12 18.68
N GLY A 26 3.37 -8.80 17.43
CA GLY A 26 4.31 -9.18 16.37
C GLY A 26 5.69 -8.58 16.62
N THR A 27 6.73 -9.22 16.08
CA THR A 27 8.12 -8.82 16.29
C THR A 27 8.91 -8.82 14.99
N LEU A 28 10.05 -8.11 14.95
CA LEU A 28 10.97 -8.13 13.79
C LEU A 28 11.58 -9.52 13.60
N ASP A 29 11.88 -10.24 14.68
CA ASP A 29 12.34 -11.64 14.59
C ASP A 29 11.22 -12.54 14.06
N GLY A 30 9.94 -12.27 14.39
CA GLY A 30 8.80 -12.98 13.83
C GLY A 30 8.65 -12.77 12.31
N ILE A 31 8.96 -11.57 11.81
CA ILE A 31 9.03 -11.34 10.36
C ILE A 31 10.19 -12.13 9.76
N THR A 32 11.35 -12.17 10.43
CA THR A 32 12.52 -12.94 9.99
C THR A 32 12.19 -14.43 9.84
N GLU A 33 11.42 -15.02 10.76
CA GLU A 33 10.93 -16.41 10.68
C GLU A 33 10.09 -16.71 9.43
N LYS A 34 9.46 -15.68 8.83
CA LYS A 34 8.54 -15.83 7.71
C LYS A 34 9.13 -15.42 6.35
N LEU A 35 10.40 -15.05 6.28
CA LEU A 35 11.05 -14.64 5.04
C LEU A 35 11.07 -15.75 3.97
N ASP A 36 11.16 -17.03 4.35
CA ASP A 36 11.08 -18.15 3.41
C ASP A 36 9.71 -18.25 2.74
N TYR A 37 8.63 -17.91 3.46
CA TYR A 37 7.29 -17.81 2.89
C TYR A 37 7.23 -16.67 1.84
N LEU A 38 7.78 -15.52 2.14
CA LEU A 38 7.79 -14.37 1.23
C LEU A 38 8.63 -14.64 -0.03
N GLN A 39 9.78 -15.29 0.12
CA GLN A 39 10.60 -15.75 -1.01
C GLN A 39 9.83 -16.76 -1.87
N TRP A 40 9.16 -17.75 -1.24
CA TRP A 40 8.34 -18.74 -1.93
C TRP A 40 7.16 -18.10 -2.68
N LEU A 41 6.56 -17.03 -2.14
CA LEU A 41 5.49 -16.29 -2.79
C LEU A 41 5.98 -15.50 -4.02
N GLY A 42 7.28 -15.17 -4.09
CA GLY A 42 7.88 -14.42 -5.20
C GLY A 42 8.04 -12.93 -4.92
N ILE A 43 8.12 -12.55 -3.65
CA ILE A 43 8.28 -11.16 -3.19
C ILE A 43 9.72 -10.69 -3.37
N SER A 44 9.90 -9.48 -3.86
CA SER A 44 11.22 -8.84 -4.01
C SER A 44 11.56 -7.85 -2.90
N HIS A 45 10.54 -7.23 -2.30
CA HIS A 45 10.71 -6.27 -1.21
C HIS A 45 9.64 -6.44 -0.15
N VAL A 46 10.01 -6.24 1.10
CA VAL A 46 9.10 -6.08 2.23
C VAL A 46 8.99 -4.60 2.55
N TRP A 47 7.79 -4.08 2.61
CA TRP A 47 7.49 -2.75 3.12
C TRP A 47 6.97 -2.88 4.56
N LEU A 48 7.78 -2.43 5.52
CA LEU A 48 7.40 -2.36 6.93
C LEU A 48 6.62 -1.08 7.19
N LEU A 49 5.41 -1.20 7.72
CA LEU A 49 4.69 -0.08 8.33
C LEU A 49 5.47 0.46 9.53
N PRO A 50 5.15 1.65 10.08
CA PRO A 50 5.95 2.28 11.10
C PRO A 50 6.24 1.36 12.29
N PHE A 51 7.52 1.20 12.59
CA PHE A 51 8.04 0.32 13.65
C PHE A 51 8.88 1.08 14.69
N TYR A 52 8.87 2.41 14.60
CA TYR A 52 9.55 3.32 15.50
C TYR A 52 8.89 3.38 16.87
N CYS A 53 9.59 3.90 17.89
CA CYS A 53 8.94 4.28 19.13
C CYS A 53 7.79 5.23 18.83
N ASN A 54 6.61 4.93 19.37
CA ASN A 54 5.37 5.66 19.11
C ASN A 54 4.50 5.72 20.36
N ALA A 55 3.48 6.58 20.35
CA ALA A 55 2.55 6.71 21.47
C ALA A 55 1.41 5.66 21.44
N GLY A 56 1.30 4.86 20.39
CA GLY A 56 0.38 3.73 20.25
C GLY A 56 -1.06 4.12 19.94
N ARG A 57 -1.29 5.28 19.34
CA ARG A 57 -2.64 5.80 19.04
C ARG A 57 -3.04 5.61 17.58
N ASP A 58 -2.08 5.69 16.64
CA ASP A 58 -2.34 5.52 15.19
C ASP A 58 -1.41 4.48 14.54
N GLY A 59 -1.39 3.26 15.05
CA GLY A 59 -0.72 2.14 14.39
C GLY A 59 0.78 2.35 14.11
N GLY A 60 1.43 3.26 14.85
CA GLY A 60 2.85 3.58 14.74
C GLY A 60 3.16 4.89 14.01
N TYR A 61 2.17 5.55 13.38
CA TYR A 61 2.38 6.84 12.72
C TYR A 61 2.58 8.00 13.71
N ASP A 62 2.10 7.87 14.94
CA ASP A 62 2.32 8.80 16.05
C ASP A 62 3.72 8.61 16.68
N VAL A 63 4.77 8.91 15.90
CA VAL A 63 6.18 8.67 16.24
C VAL A 63 6.65 9.53 17.39
N THR A 64 7.33 8.91 18.39
CA THR A 64 7.97 9.59 19.53
C THR A 64 9.50 9.59 19.44
N ASP A 65 10.11 8.77 18.60
CA ASP A 65 11.54 8.72 18.36
C ASP A 65 11.82 8.01 17.02
N HIS A 66 12.31 8.74 16.03
CA HIS A 66 12.58 8.24 14.69
C HIS A 66 13.83 7.35 14.57
N TYR A 67 14.68 7.32 15.60
CA TYR A 67 15.94 6.57 15.61
C TYR A 67 15.84 5.25 16.38
N ARG A 68 14.76 5.05 17.14
CA ARG A 68 14.59 3.88 17.99
C ARG A 68 13.41 3.02 17.52
N ILE A 69 13.64 1.74 17.57
CA ILE A 69 12.60 0.73 17.33
C ILE A 69 11.72 0.62 18.58
N ASP A 70 10.42 0.46 18.37
CA ASP A 70 9.48 0.18 19.44
C ASP A 70 9.91 -1.09 20.21
N PRO A 71 10.12 -1.02 21.54
CA PRO A 71 10.54 -2.18 22.32
C PRO A 71 9.59 -3.37 22.27
N ARG A 72 8.35 -3.16 21.86
CA ARG A 72 7.38 -4.26 21.60
C ARG A 72 7.81 -5.11 20.43
N LEU A 73 8.41 -4.52 19.41
CA LEU A 73 8.82 -5.18 18.15
C LEU A 73 10.23 -5.76 18.21
N GLY A 74 11.08 -5.26 19.11
CA GLY A 74 12.47 -5.67 19.21
C GLY A 74 13.42 -4.49 19.42
N ASP A 75 14.63 -4.62 18.88
CA ASP A 75 15.72 -3.66 19.00
C ASP A 75 16.49 -3.49 17.66
N GLN A 76 17.53 -2.65 17.66
CA GLN A 76 18.40 -2.45 16.50
C GLN A 76 19.09 -3.74 16.03
N ALA A 77 19.41 -4.67 16.95
CA ALA A 77 20.00 -5.96 16.59
C ALA A 77 18.99 -6.85 15.88
N ALA A 78 17.72 -6.86 16.33
CA ALA A 78 16.62 -7.58 15.65
C ALA A 78 16.39 -7.00 14.23
N PHE A 79 16.43 -5.68 14.08
CA PHE A 79 16.32 -5.05 12.76
C PHE A 79 17.48 -5.45 11.83
N GLN A 80 18.71 -5.45 12.33
CA GLN A 80 19.87 -5.86 11.53
C GLN A 80 19.77 -7.34 11.12
N ARG A 81 19.33 -8.23 12.03
CA ARG A 81 19.07 -9.64 11.69
C ARG A 81 18.02 -9.78 10.58
N LEU A 82 16.95 -8.99 10.64
CA LEU A 82 15.93 -8.98 9.59
C LEU A 82 16.49 -8.52 8.24
N VAL A 83 17.24 -7.42 8.21
CA VAL A 83 17.87 -6.89 6.97
C VAL A 83 18.82 -7.92 6.37
N ASP A 84 19.74 -8.49 7.18
CA ASP A 84 20.72 -9.46 6.73
C ASP A 84 20.06 -10.75 6.21
N ALA A 85 19.03 -11.24 6.91
CA ALA A 85 18.30 -12.44 6.52
C ALA A 85 17.45 -12.22 5.25
N ALA A 86 16.88 -11.03 5.07
CA ALA A 86 16.15 -10.64 3.87
C ALA A 86 17.09 -10.51 2.67
N ASP A 87 18.24 -9.84 2.84
CA ASP A 87 19.24 -9.69 1.79
C ASP A 87 19.77 -11.04 1.29
N ALA A 88 20.03 -11.98 2.22
CA ALA A 88 20.44 -13.35 1.89
C ALA A 88 19.42 -14.12 1.03
N ARG A 89 18.13 -13.71 1.07
CA ARG A 89 17.03 -14.28 0.25
C ARG A 89 16.70 -13.47 -0.99
N GLY A 90 17.45 -12.41 -1.27
CA GLY A 90 17.17 -11.51 -2.37
C GLY A 90 15.96 -10.59 -2.12
N ILE A 91 15.60 -10.32 -0.87
CA ILE A 91 14.50 -9.44 -0.47
C ILE A 91 15.06 -8.13 0.09
N GLY A 92 14.59 -6.99 -0.41
CA GLY A 92 14.92 -5.67 0.15
C GLY A 92 13.94 -5.24 1.23
N ILE A 93 14.40 -4.46 2.21
CA ILE A 93 13.53 -3.90 3.24
C ILE A 93 13.27 -2.41 2.93
N ILE A 94 11.99 -2.05 2.74
CA ILE A 94 11.51 -0.68 2.61
C ILE A 94 10.89 -0.27 3.93
N VAL A 95 11.20 0.93 4.41
CA VAL A 95 10.66 1.46 5.66
C VAL A 95 9.88 2.76 5.43
N GLU A 96 8.98 3.08 6.35
CA GLU A 96 8.21 4.32 6.33
C GLU A 96 9.08 5.52 6.70
N LEU A 97 8.80 6.67 6.09
CA LEU A 97 9.26 7.98 6.57
C LEU A 97 8.03 8.81 6.92
N VAL A 98 7.75 8.92 8.21
CA VAL A 98 6.72 9.80 8.77
C VAL A 98 7.40 11.12 9.09
N MET A 99 7.30 12.09 8.18
CA MET A 99 8.06 13.35 8.23
C MET A 99 7.17 14.60 8.24
N GLN A 100 5.85 14.44 8.15
CA GLN A 100 4.91 15.55 8.16
C GLN A 100 4.58 16.02 9.59
N HIS A 101 4.53 15.09 10.55
CA HIS A 101 4.17 15.32 11.94
C HIS A 101 5.00 14.45 12.89
N THR A 102 4.83 14.67 14.20
CA THR A 102 5.27 13.77 15.27
C THR A 102 4.11 13.49 16.21
N ALA A 103 4.26 12.53 17.13
CA ALA A 103 3.32 12.45 18.25
C ALA A 103 3.40 13.70 19.14
N SER A 104 2.29 14.07 19.77
CA SER A 104 2.28 15.10 20.84
C SER A 104 3.14 14.71 22.06
N ALA A 105 3.46 13.41 22.21
CA ALA A 105 4.40 12.91 23.23
C ALA A 105 5.87 12.93 22.78
N HIS A 106 6.17 13.37 21.55
CA HIS A 106 7.55 13.48 21.07
C HIS A 106 8.34 14.51 21.90
N PRO A 107 9.58 14.22 22.31
CA PRO A 107 10.39 15.17 23.11
C PRO A 107 10.51 16.56 22.47
N TRP A 108 10.55 16.65 21.14
CA TRP A 108 10.58 17.93 20.42
C TRP A 108 9.31 18.75 20.66
N PHE A 109 8.13 18.10 20.58
CA PHE A 109 6.87 18.80 20.81
C PHE A 109 6.68 19.18 22.27
N VAL A 110 7.04 18.31 23.21
CA VAL A 110 6.96 18.60 24.65
C VAL A 110 7.85 19.82 25.00
N ALA A 111 9.05 19.90 24.47
CA ALA A 111 9.92 21.08 24.67
C ALA A 111 9.33 22.33 24.00
N ALA A 112 8.76 22.21 22.79
CA ALA A 112 8.09 23.30 22.10
C ALA A 112 6.86 23.82 22.87
N GLN A 113 6.07 22.90 23.42
CA GLN A 113 4.90 23.17 24.26
C GLN A 113 5.29 23.95 25.54
N GLN A 114 6.41 23.60 26.16
CA GLN A 114 6.96 24.26 27.33
C GLN A 114 7.64 25.62 27.02
N GLY A 115 7.60 26.05 25.76
CA GLY A 115 8.10 27.36 25.34
C GLY A 115 9.60 27.43 25.09
N ASP A 116 10.31 26.31 24.94
CA ASP A 116 11.71 26.30 24.54
C ASP A 116 11.87 26.93 23.14
N PRO A 117 12.61 28.05 23.01
CA PRO A 117 12.71 28.78 21.74
C PRO A 117 13.39 27.99 20.62
N ALA A 118 14.21 26.99 20.94
CA ALA A 118 14.89 26.15 19.98
C ALA A 118 13.88 25.20 19.28
N TRP A 119 12.93 24.68 20.06
CA TRP A 119 11.95 23.70 19.59
C TRP A 119 10.62 24.33 19.18
N ARG A 120 10.27 25.52 19.69
CA ARG A 120 9.00 26.19 19.37
C ARG A 120 8.80 26.38 17.87
N ARG A 121 9.87 26.66 17.13
CA ARG A 121 9.87 26.86 15.67
C ARG A 121 9.80 25.57 14.84
N TRP A 122 9.83 24.42 15.52
CA TRP A 122 9.73 23.15 14.82
C TRP A 122 8.29 22.79 14.44
N TYR A 123 7.32 23.47 15.09
CA TYR A 123 5.89 23.21 14.91
C TYR A 123 5.14 24.49 14.54
N LEU A 124 3.93 24.31 14.05
CA LEU A 124 3.07 25.40 13.60
C LEU A 124 2.12 25.82 14.72
N TRP A 125 2.21 27.10 15.10
CA TRP A 125 1.44 27.67 16.19
C TRP A 125 0.69 28.94 15.77
N SER A 126 -0.46 29.21 16.43
CA SER A 126 -1.20 30.46 16.28
C SER A 126 -1.76 30.90 17.64
N ASP A 127 -1.70 32.22 17.91
CA ASP A 127 -2.26 32.81 19.14
C ASP A 127 -3.79 32.87 19.13
N HIS A 128 -4.40 32.70 17.96
CA HIS A 128 -5.86 32.70 17.75
C HIS A 128 -6.24 31.58 16.79
N MET A 129 -7.50 31.14 16.85
CA MET A 129 -8.02 30.13 15.91
C MET A 129 -7.94 30.67 14.48
N PRO A 130 -7.14 30.08 13.58
CA PRO A 130 -7.05 30.51 12.19
C PRO A 130 -8.35 30.20 11.43
N ASP A 131 -8.70 31.11 10.52
CA ASP A 131 -9.76 30.91 9.52
C ASP A 131 -9.07 30.73 8.15
N ASP A 132 -8.42 29.57 7.99
CA ASP A 132 -7.65 29.23 6.80
C ASP A 132 -8.42 28.36 5.79
N GLY A 133 -9.67 28.01 6.12
CA GLY A 133 -10.55 27.22 5.27
C GLY A 133 -10.16 25.74 5.12
N LEU A 134 -9.14 25.28 5.86
CA LEU A 134 -8.69 23.90 5.80
C LEU A 134 -9.71 22.94 6.42
N GLN A 135 -9.84 21.78 5.81
CA GLN A 135 -10.73 20.71 6.30
C GLN A 135 -9.91 19.58 6.92
N PRO A 136 -10.37 18.99 8.04
CA PRO A 136 -9.70 17.86 8.67
C PRO A 136 -9.77 16.62 7.76
N MET A 137 -8.71 15.81 7.81
CA MET A 137 -8.64 14.56 7.06
C MET A 137 -9.62 13.49 7.55
N PHE A 138 -10.01 13.52 8.82
CA PHE A 138 -10.80 12.45 9.46
C PHE A 138 -12.13 12.93 10.04
N PRO A 139 -13.06 13.49 9.21
CA PRO A 139 -14.37 13.87 9.68
C PRO A 139 -15.21 12.60 9.98
N PRO A 140 -16.04 12.56 11.05
CA PRO A 140 -16.23 13.60 12.05
C PRO A 140 -15.34 13.44 13.30
N ILE A 141 -14.27 12.63 13.22
CA ILE A 141 -13.38 12.38 14.37
C ILE A 141 -12.67 13.68 14.74
N GLU A 142 -12.14 14.37 13.74
CA GLU A 142 -11.54 15.70 13.88
C GLU A 142 -12.50 16.78 13.35
N ALA A 143 -12.70 17.83 14.15
CA ALA A 143 -13.56 18.95 13.80
C ALA A 143 -12.79 20.14 13.21
N SER A 144 -11.48 20.17 13.37
CA SER A 144 -10.58 21.23 12.95
C SER A 144 -9.18 20.67 12.70
N VAL A 145 -8.36 21.37 11.95
CA VAL A 145 -6.91 21.14 11.82
C VAL A 145 -6.08 21.95 12.84
N TRP A 146 -6.74 22.60 13.78
CA TRP A 146 -6.12 23.37 14.85
C TRP A 146 -6.72 22.99 16.21
N THR A 147 -5.87 22.73 17.18
CA THR A 147 -6.27 22.39 18.56
C THR A 147 -5.61 23.34 19.55
N TRP A 148 -6.41 23.85 20.50
CA TRP A 148 -5.89 24.67 21.59
C TRP A 148 -5.04 23.84 22.54
N ASP A 149 -3.79 24.24 22.71
CA ASP A 149 -2.87 23.67 23.68
C ASP A 149 -2.77 24.60 24.91
N ALA A 150 -3.29 24.13 26.03
CA ALA A 150 -3.39 24.94 27.26
C ALA A 150 -2.01 25.17 27.89
N GLU A 151 -1.04 24.27 27.73
CA GLU A 151 0.32 24.42 28.26
C GLU A 151 1.11 25.42 27.41
N ALA A 152 0.98 25.33 26.11
CA ALA A 152 1.62 26.24 25.16
C ALA A 152 0.95 27.64 25.13
N GLY A 153 -0.31 27.74 25.56
CA GLY A 153 -1.13 28.95 25.46
C GLY A 153 -1.38 29.40 24.02
N ALA A 154 -1.45 28.46 23.09
CA ALA A 154 -1.62 28.70 21.66
C ALA A 154 -2.32 27.54 20.98
N PHE A 155 -2.82 27.76 19.76
CA PHE A 155 -3.29 26.68 18.90
C PHE A 155 -2.09 26.02 18.21
N ASN A 156 -2.02 24.68 18.20
CA ASN A 156 -1.11 23.92 17.35
C ASN A 156 -1.86 23.37 16.14
N ARG A 157 -1.17 23.30 15.01
CA ARG A 157 -1.70 22.70 13.80
C ARG A 157 -1.49 21.20 13.77
N HIS A 158 -2.49 20.47 13.25
CA HIS A 158 -2.41 19.05 12.91
C HIS A 158 -3.28 18.80 11.67
N MET A 159 -2.73 18.20 10.63
CA MET A 159 -3.53 17.85 9.44
C MET A 159 -4.33 16.57 9.69
N PHE A 160 -3.75 15.63 10.46
CA PHE A 160 -4.32 14.33 10.80
C PHE A 160 -4.99 14.39 12.18
N TYR A 161 -4.62 13.55 13.12
CA TYR A 161 -5.20 13.58 14.45
C TYR A 161 -4.64 14.72 15.33
N TRP A 162 -5.45 15.21 16.26
CA TRP A 162 -5.06 16.28 17.18
C TRP A 162 -3.76 15.99 17.98
N HIS A 163 -3.42 14.70 18.14
CA HIS A 163 -2.21 14.26 18.83
C HIS A 163 -0.99 14.07 17.90
N GLU A 164 -1.11 14.55 16.65
CA GLU A 164 -0.08 14.48 15.63
C GLU A 164 0.26 15.88 15.09
N PRO A 165 0.90 16.73 15.94
CA PRO A 165 1.23 18.11 15.57
C PRO A 165 2.16 18.17 14.37
N ASP A 166 1.81 19.06 13.42
CA ASP A 166 2.52 19.27 12.17
C ASP A 166 3.90 19.91 12.40
N LEU A 167 4.92 19.35 11.75
CA LEU A 167 6.25 19.93 11.68
C LEU A 167 6.31 21.11 10.68
N ASP A 168 7.09 22.14 11.00
CA ASP A 168 7.42 23.23 10.09
C ASP A 168 8.60 22.83 9.18
N LEU A 169 8.29 22.22 8.04
CA LEU A 169 9.29 21.81 7.06
C LEU A 169 9.93 22.98 6.28
N ALA A 170 9.43 24.20 6.41
CA ALA A 170 10.10 25.40 5.94
C ALA A 170 11.27 25.80 6.86
N HIS A 171 11.29 25.32 8.11
CA HIS A 171 12.37 25.55 9.06
C HIS A 171 13.57 24.62 8.78
N ALA A 172 14.74 25.21 8.43
CA ALA A 172 15.90 24.43 7.99
C ALA A 172 16.35 23.33 9.00
N PRO A 173 16.43 23.58 10.33
CA PRO A 173 16.80 22.56 11.28
C PRO A 173 15.90 21.32 11.27
N VAL A 174 14.58 21.49 11.03
CA VAL A 174 13.64 20.38 10.93
C VAL A 174 13.98 19.50 9.72
N ARG A 175 14.19 20.12 8.55
CA ARG A 175 14.57 19.38 7.34
C ARG A 175 15.89 18.64 7.48
N GLU A 176 16.91 19.33 8.04
CA GLU A 176 18.22 18.73 8.26
C GLU A 176 18.12 17.51 9.15
N GLU A 177 17.33 17.56 10.22
CA GLU A 177 17.11 16.43 11.12
C GLU A 177 16.39 15.27 10.40
N LEU A 178 15.34 15.57 9.64
CA LEU A 178 14.62 14.53 8.89
C LEU A 178 15.48 13.86 7.82
N LEU A 179 16.38 14.60 7.13
CA LEU A 179 17.35 14.01 6.20
C LEU A 179 18.42 13.17 6.95
N GLN A 180 18.73 13.52 8.21
CA GLN A 180 19.57 12.69 9.07
C GLN A 180 18.87 11.38 9.45
N VAL A 181 17.57 11.40 9.72
CA VAL A 181 16.77 10.18 9.93
C VAL A 181 16.86 9.26 8.70
N MET A 182 16.71 9.79 7.48
CA MET A 182 16.90 9.01 6.26
C MET A 182 18.30 8.39 6.21
N THR A 183 19.34 9.19 6.43
CA THR A 183 20.73 8.73 6.41
C THR A 183 20.98 7.62 7.43
N PHE A 184 20.43 7.77 8.64
CA PHE A 184 20.55 6.80 9.72
C PHE A 184 20.01 5.40 9.32
N TRP A 185 18.86 5.34 8.67
CA TRP A 185 18.26 4.08 8.25
C TRP A 185 18.93 3.52 6.99
N LEU A 186 19.38 4.37 6.06
CA LEU A 186 20.17 3.94 4.90
C LEU A 186 21.46 3.24 5.32
N GLN A 187 22.16 3.77 6.33
CA GLN A 187 23.37 3.16 6.87
C GLN A 187 23.12 1.79 7.54
N ARG A 188 21.86 1.45 7.82
CA ARG A 188 21.43 0.15 8.36
C ARG A 188 20.93 -0.83 7.31
N GLY A 189 21.14 -0.52 6.03
CA GLY A 189 20.86 -1.43 4.93
C GLY A 189 19.42 -1.41 4.43
N VAL A 190 18.66 -0.35 4.74
CA VAL A 190 17.33 -0.14 4.16
C VAL A 190 17.45 -0.02 2.64
N ALA A 191 16.60 -0.75 1.89
CA ALA A 191 16.60 -0.84 0.44
C ALA A 191 15.68 0.19 -0.24
N GLY A 192 14.96 1.00 0.53
CA GLY A 192 14.06 2.03 0.02
C GLY A 192 13.21 2.64 1.13
N PHE A 193 12.49 3.70 0.78
CA PHE A 193 11.56 4.37 1.67
C PHE A 193 10.17 4.50 1.03
N ARG A 194 9.14 4.32 1.85
CA ARG A 194 7.83 4.87 1.55
C ARG A 194 7.67 6.18 2.33
N VAL A 195 7.43 7.25 1.62
CA VAL A 195 7.28 8.59 2.17
C VAL A 195 5.81 8.87 2.41
N ASP A 196 5.46 9.07 3.67
CA ASP A 196 4.11 9.32 4.12
C ASP A 196 3.64 10.73 3.76
N ALA A 197 2.35 10.90 3.44
CA ALA A 197 1.64 12.17 3.36
C ALA A 197 2.35 13.26 2.50
N VAL A 198 2.93 12.89 1.36
CA VAL A 198 3.80 13.73 0.54
C VAL A 198 3.19 15.10 0.18
N PRO A 199 1.91 15.24 -0.25
CA PRO A 199 1.34 16.54 -0.58
C PRO A 199 1.36 17.53 0.59
N TYR A 200 1.12 17.04 1.80
CA TYR A 200 1.14 17.86 3.02
C TYR A 200 2.56 18.21 3.45
N MET A 201 3.53 17.30 3.27
CA MET A 201 4.95 17.60 3.48
C MET A 201 5.41 18.72 2.56
N VAL A 202 5.09 18.64 1.29
CA VAL A 202 5.43 19.66 0.28
C VAL A 202 4.77 20.99 0.61
N GLU A 203 3.52 20.99 1.05
CA GLU A 203 2.83 22.19 1.53
C GLU A 203 3.56 22.81 2.73
N ARG A 204 3.98 22.00 3.72
CA ARG A 204 4.72 22.47 4.91
C ARG A 204 6.14 22.97 4.60
N ALA A 205 6.72 22.54 3.47
CA ALA A 205 8.04 22.98 3.06
C ALA A 205 8.07 24.35 2.37
N ARG A 206 6.92 24.89 1.95
CA ARG A 206 6.84 26.17 1.25
C ARG A 206 7.34 27.33 2.10
N HIS A 207 8.18 28.17 1.51
CA HIS A 207 8.54 29.45 2.08
C HIS A 207 7.48 30.52 1.79
N ALA A 208 7.68 31.73 2.29
CA ALA A 208 6.74 32.84 2.11
C ALA A 208 6.59 33.36 0.66
N ASP A 209 7.47 32.95 -0.28
CA ASP A 209 7.33 33.29 -1.70
C ASP A 209 6.15 32.50 -2.31
N PRO A 210 5.11 33.15 -2.84
CA PRO A 210 3.96 32.46 -3.44
C PRO A 210 4.32 31.54 -4.64
N ARG A 211 5.51 31.68 -5.21
CA ARG A 211 6.00 30.83 -6.30
C ARG A 211 6.69 29.56 -5.80
N ASP A 212 6.95 29.47 -4.52
CA ASP A 212 7.53 28.27 -3.91
C ASP A 212 6.45 27.19 -3.82
N ASP A 213 6.67 26.10 -4.56
CA ASP A 213 5.79 24.94 -4.58
C ASP A 213 6.15 23.88 -3.51
N GLY A 214 7.27 24.04 -2.80
CA GLY A 214 7.78 23.12 -1.77
C GLY A 214 8.36 21.82 -2.33
N LEU A 215 8.25 21.55 -3.62
CA LEU A 215 8.70 20.31 -4.27
C LEU A 215 10.22 20.11 -4.22
N TRP A 216 10.98 21.16 -3.94
CA TRP A 216 12.42 21.11 -3.69
C TRP A 216 12.79 20.19 -2.49
N LEU A 217 11.86 19.98 -1.54
CA LEU A 217 12.08 19.04 -0.43
C LEU A 217 12.29 17.61 -0.97
N LEU A 218 11.50 17.20 -1.96
CA LEU A 218 11.62 15.89 -2.57
C LEU A 218 12.95 15.74 -3.34
N GLU A 219 13.46 16.83 -3.91
CA GLU A 219 14.79 16.85 -4.57
C GLU A 219 15.91 16.70 -3.53
N ALA A 220 15.78 17.32 -2.35
CA ALA A 220 16.72 17.15 -1.25
C ALA A 220 16.71 15.70 -0.70
N MET A 221 15.52 15.11 -0.56
CA MET A 221 15.37 13.70 -0.16
C MET A 221 16.00 12.76 -1.20
N ARG A 222 15.78 13.01 -2.51
CA ARG A 222 16.40 12.25 -3.59
C ARG A 222 17.93 12.35 -3.55
N ALA A 223 18.45 13.56 -3.39
CA ALA A 223 19.90 13.79 -3.29
C ALA A 223 20.52 13.04 -2.09
N THR A 224 19.84 13.04 -0.95
CA THR A 224 20.26 12.30 0.27
C THR A 224 20.28 10.79 0.02
N ALA A 225 19.25 10.25 -0.62
CA ALA A 225 19.20 8.83 -0.96
C ALA A 225 20.30 8.45 -1.97
N ASP A 226 20.49 9.25 -3.04
CA ASP A 226 21.48 9.00 -4.08
C ASP A 226 22.93 9.13 -3.59
N ALA A 227 23.18 9.96 -2.58
CA ALA A 227 24.48 10.07 -1.94
C ALA A 227 24.91 8.77 -1.25
N GLN A 228 23.97 7.96 -0.79
CA GLN A 228 24.22 6.64 -0.20
C GLN A 228 24.16 5.54 -1.26
N GLN A 229 23.10 5.52 -2.07
CA GLN A 229 22.89 4.54 -3.11
C GLN A 229 22.07 5.13 -4.27
N PRO A 230 22.67 5.46 -5.41
CA PRO A 230 21.97 6.01 -6.57
C PRO A 230 20.83 5.11 -7.06
N GLY A 231 19.65 5.70 -7.28
CA GLY A 231 18.46 4.98 -7.78
C GLY A 231 17.70 4.20 -6.72
N LEU A 232 18.00 4.38 -5.43
CA LEU A 232 17.24 3.76 -4.33
C LEU A 232 15.75 4.19 -4.38
N PRO A 233 14.80 3.25 -4.24
CA PRO A 233 13.38 3.55 -4.26
C PRO A 233 12.96 4.58 -3.20
N LEU A 234 12.32 5.67 -3.65
CA LEU A 234 11.56 6.59 -2.84
C LEU A 234 10.11 6.54 -3.34
N ILE A 235 9.24 5.90 -2.58
CA ILE A 235 7.83 5.67 -2.92
C ILE A 235 7.00 6.69 -2.16
N GLY A 236 6.32 7.58 -2.88
CA GLY A 236 5.49 8.60 -2.24
C GLY A 236 4.02 8.16 -2.10
N GLU A 237 3.45 8.47 -0.95
CA GLU A 237 2.00 8.53 -0.82
C GLU A 237 1.53 9.91 -1.21
N ALA A 238 0.88 9.99 -2.38
CA ALA A 238 0.34 11.23 -2.89
C ALA A 238 -1.04 10.95 -3.51
N ASP A 239 -2.10 11.18 -2.72
CA ASP A 239 -3.46 11.15 -3.24
C ASP A 239 -3.74 12.47 -3.95
N VAL A 240 -3.39 12.50 -5.23
CA VAL A 240 -3.51 13.64 -6.14
C VAL A 240 -4.06 13.18 -7.47
N ARG A 241 -4.57 14.10 -8.27
CA ARG A 241 -5.06 13.79 -9.62
C ARG A 241 -3.94 13.23 -10.50
N ALA A 242 -4.26 12.28 -11.38
CA ALA A 242 -3.32 11.64 -12.30
C ALA A 242 -2.45 12.62 -13.10
N SER A 243 -3.00 13.80 -13.47
CA SER A 243 -2.28 14.86 -14.18
C SER A 243 -1.10 15.45 -13.41
N HIS A 244 -1.08 15.35 -12.07
CA HIS A 244 -0.04 15.90 -11.19
C HIS A 244 1.06 14.89 -10.81
N TYR A 245 0.91 13.62 -11.14
CA TYR A 245 1.92 12.60 -10.82
C TYR A 245 3.31 12.97 -11.35
N GLY A 246 3.36 13.55 -12.54
CA GLY A 246 4.62 14.01 -13.15
C GLY A 246 5.38 15.04 -12.32
N ASP A 247 4.70 15.87 -11.53
CA ASP A 247 5.31 16.89 -10.68
C ASP A 247 6.08 16.25 -9.52
N PHE A 248 5.51 15.22 -8.90
CA PHE A 248 6.12 14.49 -7.79
C PHE A 248 7.25 13.55 -8.25
N LEU A 249 7.16 12.99 -9.44
CA LEU A 249 8.18 12.10 -10.01
C LEU A 249 9.35 12.87 -10.63
N CYS A 250 9.05 13.94 -11.35
CA CYS A 250 10.01 14.79 -12.06
C CYS A 250 11.08 14.00 -12.85
N ARG A 251 10.67 12.93 -13.56
CA ARG A 251 11.57 12.00 -14.28
C ARG A 251 12.66 11.39 -13.38
N GLY A 252 12.31 11.03 -12.15
CA GLY A 252 13.20 10.40 -11.18
C GLY A 252 14.11 11.37 -10.39
N ARG A 253 13.99 12.70 -10.59
CA ARG A 253 14.73 13.69 -9.81
C ARG A 253 14.15 13.95 -8.42
N ARG A 254 12.93 13.46 -8.17
CA ARG A 254 12.19 13.55 -6.91
C ARG A 254 11.89 12.14 -6.40
N LEU A 255 10.64 11.76 -6.38
CA LEU A 255 10.26 10.39 -6.06
C LEU A 255 10.51 9.45 -7.24
N SER A 256 10.78 8.19 -6.96
CA SER A 256 10.92 7.17 -8.00
C SER A 256 9.59 6.55 -8.37
N HIS A 257 8.68 6.41 -7.39
CA HIS A 257 7.37 5.81 -7.56
C HIS A 257 6.33 6.55 -6.74
N LEU A 258 5.06 6.43 -7.14
CA LEU A 258 3.89 6.91 -6.39
C LEU A 258 2.90 5.78 -6.15
N LEU A 259 2.29 5.77 -4.98
CA LEU A 259 1.10 4.98 -4.71
C LEU A 259 -0.04 5.49 -5.60
N ASP A 260 -0.66 4.58 -6.35
CA ASP A 260 -1.62 4.93 -7.40
C ASP A 260 -3.06 4.89 -6.91
N PHE A 261 -3.48 5.91 -6.16
CA PHE A 261 -4.86 6.06 -5.67
C PHE A 261 -5.85 6.24 -6.81
N HIS A 262 -5.49 6.99 -7.86
CA HIS A 262 -6.36 7.24 -8.98
C HIS A 262 -6.81 5.94 -9.66
N LEU A 263 -5.87 5.10 -10.12
CA LEU A 263 -6.23 3.85 -10.78
C LEU A 263 -6.86 2.83 -9.81
N ASN A 264 -6.48 2.86 -8.52
CA ASN A 264 -7.13 2.05 -7.49
C ASN A 264 -8.63 2.36 -7.40
N ASN A 265 -9.01 3.63 -7.43
CA ASN A 265 -10.40 4.07 -7.41
C ASN A 265 -11.19 3.57 -8.63
N HIS A 266 -10.63 3.76 -9.84
CA HIS A 266 -11.24 3.23 -11.08
C HIS A 266 -11.32 1.71 -11.09
N PHE A 267 -10.36 1.03 -10.49
CA PHE A 267 -10.35 -0.42 -10.36
C PHE A 267 -11.53 -0.91 -9.49
N PHE A 268 -11.76 -0.26 -8.34
CA PHE A 268 -12.90 -0.62 -7.49
C PHE A 268 -14.25 -0.24 -8.12
N LEU A 269 -14.30 0.83 -8.89
CA LEU A 269 -15.49 1.17 -9.69
C LEU A 269 -15.78 0.10 -10.74
N ALA A 270 -14.74 -0.40 -11.44
CA ALA A 270 -14.86 -1.51 -12.38
C ALA A 270 -15.38 -2.79 -11.71
N LEU A 271 -14.83 -3.13 -10.53
CA LEU A 271 -15.32 -4.27 -9.74
C LEU A 271 -16.78 -4.11 -9.30
N ALA A 272 -17.18 -2.89 -8.93
CA ALA A 272 -18.54 -2.61 -8.47
C ALA A 272 -19.57 -2.72 -9.60
N ARG A 273 -19.22 -2.25 -10.80
CA ARG A 273 -20.08 -2.23 -11.98
C ARG A 273 -20.02 -3.50 -12.84
N GLY A 274 -18.99 -4.34 -12.65
CA GLY A 274 -18.67 -5.43 -13.56
C GLY A 274 -18.25 -4.93 -14.96
N ASP A 275 -17.64 -3.73 -15.01
CA ASP A 275 -17.33 -3.00 -16.25
C ASP A 275 -15.84 -2.63 -16.29
N ALA A 276 -15.07 -3.36 -17.08
CA ALA A 276 -13.62 -3.17 -17.21
C ALA A 276 -13.23 -1.87 -17.94
N SER A 277 -14.17 -1.20 -18.61
CA SER A 277 -13.90 0.08 -19.28
C SER A 277 -13.50 1.18 -18.30
N GLU A 278 -13.90 1.06 -17.03
CA GLU A 278 -13.47 1.98 -15.96
C GLU A 278 -11.96 1.90 -15.69
N VAL A 279 -11.38 0.69 -15.70
CA VAL A 279 -9.92 0.54 -15.60
C VAL A 279 -9.23 1.17 -16.81
N ALA A 280 -9.72 0.92 -18.01
CA ALA A 280 -9.17 1.49 -19.24
C ALA A 280 -9.25 3.03 -19.23
N ARG A 281 -10.36 3.60 -18.73
CA ARG A 281 -10.55 5.04 -18.53
C ARG A 281 -9.48 5.60 -17.58
N GLY A 282 -9.33 5.04 -16.39
CA GLY A 282 -8.33 5.48 -15.43
C GLY A 282 -6.90 5.37 -15.98
N MET A 283 -6.58 4.31 -16.72
CA MET A 283 -5.27 4.16 -17.37
C MET A 283 -4.99 5.24 -18.42
N ALA A 284 -5.99 5.77 -19.09
CA ALA A 284 -5.84 6.78 -20.14
C ALA A 284 -5.61 8.21 -19.60
N GLU A 285 -5.85 8.46 -18.32
CA GLU A 285 -5.77 9.81 -17.72
C GLU A 285 -4.35 10.24 -17.35
N TYR A 286 -3.38 9.32 -17.35
CA TYR A 286 -1.99 9.65 -17.02
C TYR A 286 -1.27 10.34 -18.17
N GLY A 287 -0.54 11.40 -17.83
CA GLY A 287 0.37 12.04 -18.76
C GLY A 287 1.65 11.23 -19.01
N PRO A 288 2.45 11.62 -20.01
CA PRO A 288 3.66 10.90 -20.42
C PRO A 288 4.78 10.90 -19.37
N HIS A 289 4.61 11.63 -18.26
CA HIS A 289 5.59 11.77 -17.17
C HIS A 289 5.31 10.87 -15.97
N ALA A 290 4.29 10.01 -16.05
CA ALA A 290 3.94 9.02 -15.04
C ALA A 290 3.72 7.64 -15.69
N PRO A 291 4.79 7.03 -16.26
CA PRO A 291 4.68 5.72 -16.89
C PRO A 291 4.31 4.63 -15.86
N PRO A 292 3.71 3.51 -16.29
CA PRO A 292 3.21 2.47 -15.37
C PRO A 292 4.25 1.94 -14.38
N ASP A 293 5.49 1.77 -14.79
CA ASP A 293 6.60 1.27 -13.96
C ASP A 293 7.03 2.23 -12.83
N THR A 294 6.55 3.47 -12.84
CA THR A 294 6.73 4.45 -11.74
C THR A 294 5.56 4.48 -10.77
N ARG A 295 4.57 3.61 -10.93
CA ARG A 295 3.35 3.58 -10.13
C ARG A 295 3.25 2.28 -9.34
N ILE A 296 2.72 2.37 -8.14
CA ILE A 296 2.54 1.26 -7.20
C ILE A 296 1.05 0.93 -7.11
N ALA A 297 0.67 -0.31 -7.47
CA ALA A 297 -0.70 -0.77 -7.45
C ALA A 297 -0.97 -1.70 -6.25
N TRP A 298 -2.15 -1.61 -5.66
CA TRP A 298 -2.62 -2.51 -4.59
C TRP A 298 -4.12 -2.76 -4.70
N LEU A 299 -4.59 -3.86 -4.09
CA LEU A 299 -6.04 -4.08 -3.89
C LEU A 299 -6.49 -3.41 -2.59
N ARG A 300 -5.79 -3.67 -1.49
CA ARG A 300 -6.01 -3.04 -0.19
C ARG A 300 -4.68 -2.68 0.45
N ASN A 301 -4.69 -1.60 1.23
CA ASN A 301 -3.60 -1.15 2.10
C ASN A 301 -3.97 -1.31 3.58
N ASN A 302 -3.20 -0.74 4.50
CA ASN A 302 -3.45 -0.83 5.95
C ASN A 302 -4.52 0.16 6.47
N ASP A 303 -5.01 1.02 5.59
CA ASP A 303 -5.98 2.07 5.88
C ASP A 303 -7.32 1.79 5.20
N GLU A 304 -8.21 2.76 5.17
CA GLU A 304 -9.45 2.68 4.40
C GLU A 304 -9.17 2.53 2.90
N LEU A 305 -10.14 2.03 2.15
CA LEU A 305 -10.20 2.24 0.72
C LEU A 305 -10.73 3.67 0.52
N ASP A 306 -9.83 4.61 0.29
CA ASP A 306 -10.20 5.99 -0.03
C ASP A 306 -10.74 6.09 -1.45
N LEU A 307 -11.90 6.73 -1.62
CA LEU A 307 -12.60 6.88 -2.90
C LEU A 307 -12.71 8.36 -3.30
N GLU A 308 -11.84 9.22 -2.79
CA GLU A 308 -11.90 10.66 -3.01
C GLU A 308 -11.71 11.04 -4.49
N GLN A 309 -10.97 10.24 -5.25
CA GLN A 309 -10.70 10.49 -6.67
C GLN A 309 -11.90 10.20 -7.59
N LEU A 310 -12.95 9.54 -7.09
CA LEU A 310 -14.19 9.29 -7.84
C LEU A 310 -15.18 10.45 -7.73
N GLU A 311 -15.96 10.67 -8.79
CA GLU A 311 -17.12 11.55 -8.74
C GLU A 311 -18.16 11.03 -7.71
N PRO A 312 -19.01 11.91 -7.14
CA PRO A 312 -19.91 11.51 -6.04
C PRO A 312 -20.82 10.32 -6.35
N ASP A 313 -21.36 10.22 -7.55
CA ASP A 313 -22.23 9.10 -7.99
C ASP A 313 -21.43 7.80 -8.22
N GLU A 314 -20.21 7.90 -8.71
CA GLU A 314 -19.29 6.77 -8.88
C GLU A 314 -18.86 6.21 -7.52
N ARG A 315 -18.52 7.11 -6.57
CA ARG A 315 -18.19 6.75 -5.19
C ARG A 315 -19.35 6.03 -4.50
N GLU A 316 -20.57 6.55 -4.63
CA GLU A 316 -21.74 5.90 -4.04
C GLU A 316 -21.99 4.52 -4.65
N ALA A 317 -21.80 4.33 -5.95
CA ALA A 317 -21.91 3.01 -6.59
C ALA A 317 -20.93 1.98 -5.98
N VAL A 318 -19.69 2.39 -5.70
CA VAL A 318 -18.70 1.53 -5.01
C VAL A 318 -19.13 1.26 -3.56
N MET A 319 -19.62 2.29 -2.85
CA MET A 319 -20.07 2.17 -1.46
C MET A 319 -21.32 1.29 -1.34
N GLU A 320 -22.29 1.42 -2.22
CA GLU A 320 -23.49 0.57 -2.23
C GLU A 320 -23.12 -0.91 -2.46
N ARG A 321 -22.16 -1.17 -3.35
CA ARG A 321 -21.74 -2.53 -3.67
C ARG A 321 -20.94 -3.19 -2.55
N PHE A 322 -19.97 -2.48 -1.96
CA PHE A 322 -18.96 -3.06 -1.07
C PHE A 322 -19.08 -2.67 0.40
N ALA A 323 -19.83 -1.61 0.68
CA ALA A 323 -20.06 -1.07 2.01
C ALA A 323 -21.51 -0.59 2.19
N PRO A 324 -22.53 -1.49 1.98
CA PRO A 324 -23.95 -1.11 2.05
C PRO A 324 -24.35 -0.64 3.45
N GLU A 325 -23.70 -1.13 4.50
CA GLU A 325 -24.02 -0.75 5.88
C GLU A 325 -23.17 0.46 6.32
N ARG A 326 -23.77 1.36 7.10
CA ARG A 326 -23.09 2.56 7.59
C ARG A 326 -21.80 2.24 8.36
N GLY A 327 -21.77 1.16 9.15
CA GLY A 327 -20.60 0.73 9.90
C GLY A 327 -19.40 0.25 9.06
N MET A 328 -19.61 0.01 7.76
CA MET A 328 -18.57 -0.35 6.81
C MET A 328 -17.89 0.88 6.17
N ARG A 329 -18.51 2.07 6.29
CA ARG A 329 -18.03 3.34 5.72
C ARG A 329 -17.27 4.15 6.78
N ILE A 330 -16.33 4.98 6.32
CA ILE A 330 -15.49 5.82 7.19
C ILE A 330 -15.17 7.15 6.52
N TYR A 331 -15.02 8.22 7.29
CA TYR A 331 -14.60 9.57 6.87
C TYR A 331 -15.45 10.21 5.74
N GLY A 332 -16.65 9.69 5.48
CA GLY A 332 -17.53 10.18 4.41
C GLY A 332 -17.10 9.80 2.98
N ARG A 333 -15.89 9.27 2.79
CA ARG A 333 -15.33 8.94 1.47
C ARG A 333 -14.69 7.56 1.38
N GLY A 334 -14.52 6.84 2.48
CA GLY A 334 -13.75 5.61 2.54
C GLY A 334 -14.54 4.38 2.97
N ILE A 335 -13.98 3.19 2.71
CA ILE A 335 -14.49 1.89 3.10
C ILE A 335 -13.49 1.20 4.02
N ARG A 336 -13.95 0.78 5.23
CA ARG A 336 -13.13 0.09 6.23
C ARG A 336 -13.32 -1.43 6.18
N ARG A 337 -13.14 -2.02 4.98
CA ARG A 337 -13.26 -3.46 4.74
C ARG A 337 -12.05 -4.02 4.03
N ARG A 338 -11.75 -5.31 4.24
CA ARG A 338 -10.78 -6.07 3.44
C ARG A 338 -11.39 -6.58 2.14
N LEU A 339 -10.55 -6.98 1.18
CA LEU A 339 -11.00 -7.42 -0.15
C LEU A 339 -11.94 -8.64 -0.08
N ALA A 340 -11.56 -9.68 0.66
CA ALA A 340 -12.33 -10.92 0.70
C ALA A 340 -13.78 -10.71 1.16
N PRO A 341 -14.07 -10.00 2.27
CA PRO A 341 -15.45 -9.69 2.64
C PRO A 341 -16.18 -8.78 1.64
N MET A 342 -15.51 -7.85 0.97
CA MET A 342 -16.12 -7.01 -0.07
C MET A 342 -16.58 -7.84 -1.26
N LEU A 343 -15.81 -8.89 -1.63
CA LEU A 343 -16.12 -9.80 -2.72
C LEU A 343 -16.88 -11.07 -2.26
N GLY A 344 -17.52 -11.03 -1.07
CA GLY A 344 -18.34 -12.13 -0.54
C GLY A 344 -17.59 -13.43 -0.28
N GLY A 345 -16.27 -13.41 -0.18
CA GLY A 345 -15.42 -14.59 -0.02
C GLY A 345 -15.24 -15.41 -1.31
N ASP A 346 -15.74 -14.94 -2.45
CA ASP A 346 -15.61 -15.64 -3.73
C ASP A 346 -14.16 -15.68 -4.19
N ILE A 347 -13.58 -16.88 -4.23
CA ILE A 347 -12.18 -17.12 -4.62
C ILE A 347 -11.94 -16.77 -6.10
N ALA A 348 -12.92 -17.03 -6.99
CA ALA A 348 -12.76 -16.73 -8.41
C ALA A 348 -12.71 -15.21 -8.63
N TRP A 349 -13.59 -14.47 -7.97
CA TRP A 349 -13.61 -13.01 -8.05
C TRP A 349 -12.35 -12.38 -7.45
N GLN A 350 -11.90 -12.85 -6.28
CA GLN A 350 -10.64 -12.40 -5.68
C GLN A 350 -9.44 -12.68 -6.58
N ALA A 351 -9.34 -13.90 -7.13
CA ALA A 351 -8.24 -14.28 -8.03
C ALA A 351 -8.26 -13.49 -9.34
N MET A 352 -9.44 -13.17 -9.87
CA MET A 352 -9.61 -12.29 -11.02
C MET A 352 -9.11 -10.88 -10.71
N ALA A 353 -9.45 -10.32 -9.54
CA ALA A 353 -8.96 -9.02 -9.11
C ALA A 353 -7.42 -8.99 -9.01
N TRP A 354 -6.80 -10.05 -8.48
CA TRP A 354 -5.35 -10.21 -8.48
C TRP A 354 -4.76 -10.30 -9.90
N ALA A 355 -5.38 -11.08 -10.79
CA ALA A 355 -4.93 -11.21 -12.17
C ALA A 355 -4.99 -9.87 -12.92
N ALA A 356 -6.04 -9.07 -12.67
CA ALA A 356 -6.19 -7.74 -13.24
C ALA A 356 -5.11 -6.79 -12.70
N LEU A 357 -4.95 -6.68 -11.37
CA LEU A 357 -3.94 -5.82 -10.75
C LEU A 357 -2.53 -6.10 -11.28
N LEU A 358 -2.16 -7.39 -11.33
CA LEU A 358 -0.84 -7.83 -11.77
C LEU A 358 -0.60 -7.64 -13.28
N SER A 359 -1.65 -7.29 -14.04
CA SER A 359 -1.60 -7.00 -15.48
C SER A 359 -1.47 -5.51 -15.80
N LEU A 360 -1.48 -4.59 -14.81
CA LEU A 360 -1.48 -3.15 -15.08
C LEU A 360 -0.10 -2.58 -15.45
N GLY A 361 0.96 -3.39 -15.48
CA GLY A 361 2.34 -2.94 -15.74
C GLY A 361 2.99 -2.17 -14.59
N GLN A 362 2.28 -2.02 -13.47
CA GLN A 362 2.73 -1.32 -12.26
C GLN A 362 3.47 -2.27 -11.31
N VAL A 363 4.16 -1.72 -10.30
CA VAL A 363 4.72 -2.54 -9.21
C VAL A 363 3.60 -2.90 -8.22
N PRO A 364 3.27 -4.19 -8.05
CA PRO A 364 2.19 -4.59 -7.17
C PRO A 364 2.61 -4.60 -5.71
N VAL A 365 1.68 -4.20 -4.83
CA VAL A 365 1.76 -4.43 -3.39
C VAL A 365 0.77 -5.52 -2.99
N VAL A 366 1.28 -6.53 -2.30
CA VAL A 366 0.49 -7.52 -1.57
C VAL A 366 0.48 -7.10 -0.11
N ARG A 367 -0.65 -6.63 0.40
CA ARG A 367 -0.79 -6.44 1.84
C ARG A 367 -0.92 -7.78 2.53
N TYR A 368 -0.25 -7.98 3.65
CA TYR A 368 -0.29 -9.25 4.40
C TYR A 368 -1.72 -9.73 4.63
N GLY A 369 -1.97 -11.00 4.31
CA GLY A 369 -3.25 -11.66 4.46
C GLY A 369 -4.24 -11.46 3.30
N GLU A 370 -4.05 -10.51 2.39
CA GLU A 370 -4.93 -10.39 1.21
C GLU A 370 -4.75 -11.58 0.26
N GLU A 371 -3.56 -12.17 0.20
CA GLU A 371 -3.25 -13.34 -0.63
C GLU A 371 -3.92 -14.62 -0.14
N ILE A 372 -4.38 -14.64 1.11
CA ILE A 372 -5.16 -15.77 1.67
C ILE A 372 -6.65 -15.45 1.84
N GLY A 373 -7.08 -14.22 1.52
CA GLY A 373 -8.45 -13.77 1.73
C GLY A 373 -8.80 -13.52 3.20
N LEU A 374 -7.88 -12.91 3.96
CA LEU A 374 -8.10 -12.54 5.35
C LEU A 374 -9.28 -11.58 5.48
N GLY A 375 -10.11 -11.76 6.51
CA GLY A 375 -11.29 -10.93 6.78
C GLY A 375 -11.00 -9.66 7.58
N ASP A 376 -12.05 -8.85 7.72
CA ASP A 376 -12.10 -7.66 8.59
C ASP A 376 -12.86 -7.95 9.91
N CYS A 377 -12.78 -7.02 10.87
CA CYS A 377 -13.51 -7.04 12.12
C CYS A 377 -14.15 -5.66 12.37
N LEU A 378 -15.40 -5.50 11.92
CA LEU A 378 -16.11 -4.21 11.97
C LEU A 378 -16.46 -3.72 13.38
N GLU A 379 -16.32 -4.57 14.40
CA GLU A 379 -16.48 -4.22 15.82
C GLU A 379 -15.32 -3.35 16.33
N LEU A 380 -14.16 -3.44 15.67
CA LEU A 380 -13.02 -2.58 16.00
C LEU A 380 -13.24 -1.17 15.44
N PRO A 381 -12.78 -0.13 16.17
CA PRO A 381 -12.98 1.25 15.73
C PRO A 381 -12.15 1.57 14.49
N GLU A 382 -12.63 2.51 13.68
CA GLU A 382 -11.96 3.14 12.56
C GLU A 382 -11.19 2.15 11.65
N ARG A 383 -9.96 2.49 11.25
CA ARG A 383 -9.05 1.69 10.42
C ARG A 383 -8.67 0.35 11.06
N ASN A 384 -8.82 0.23 12.39
CA ASN A 384 -8.52 -1.03 13.09
C ASN A 384 -9.36 -2.21 12.60
N ALA A 385 -10.54 -1.94 12.01
CA ALA A 385 -11.37 -2.98 11.39
C ALA A 385 -10.62 -3.84 10.37
N VAL A 386 -9.69 -3.27 9.62
CA VAL A 386 -8.92 -3.98 8.59
C VAL A 386 -7.56 -4.49 9.07
N ARG A 387 -7.12 -4.10 10.28
CA ARG A 387 -5.80 -4.41 10.86
C ARG A 387 -5.90 -5.65 11.76
N MET A 388 -5.94 -6.86 11.14
CA MET A 388 -6.11 -8.13 11.82
C MET A 388 -4.80 -8.93 11.85
N PRO A 389 -4.56 -9.77 12.91
CA PRO A 389 -3.39 -10.66 12.93
C PRO A 389 -3.35 -11.62 11.74
N MET A 390 -2.15 -11.94 11.26
CA MET A 390 -1.95 -12.90 10.19
C MET A 390 -2.31 -14.32 10.63
N HIS A 391 -2.95 -15.09 9.75
CA HIS A 391 -3.35 -16.47 9.98
C HIS A 391 -2.38 -17.44 9.30
N TRP A 392 -1.51 -18.09 10.09
CA TRP A 392 -0.51 -19.04 9.58
C TRP A 392 -1.01 -20.47 9.55
N HIS A 393 -1.77 -20.89 10.57
CA HIS A 393 -2.35 -22.24 10.69
C HIS A 393 -3.66 -22.21 11.50
N ASP A 394 -4.34 -23.35 11.60
CA ASP A 394 -5.64 -23.51 12.26
C ASP A 394 -5.58 -23.70 13.78
N GLY A 395 -4.39 -23.80 14.36
CA GLY A 395 -4.18 -23.96 15.80
C GLY A 395 -4.44 -22.67 16.59
N PRO A 396 -4.54 -22.77 17.93
CA PRO A 396 -4.77 -21.63 18.81
C PRO A 396 -3.77 -20.49 18.55
N GLY A 397 -4.29 -19.26 18.51
CA GLY A 397 -3.47 -18.07 18.17
C GLY A 397 -3.17 -17.91 16.69
N ALA A 398 -3.75 -18.76 15.83
CA ALA A 398 -3.61 -18.71 14.36
C ALA A 398 -2.16 -18.84 13.85
N GLY A 399 -1.21 -19.29 14.69
CA GLY A 399 0.22 -19.18 14.41
C GLY A 399 0.76 -17.76 14.39
N PHE A 400 -0.08 -16.77 14.64
CA PHE A 400 0.38 -15.41 14.94
C PHE A 400 1.18 -15.39 16.23
N THR A 401 0.69 -16.06 17.28
CA THR A 401 1.35 -16.19 18.57
C THR A 401 1.24 -17.61 19.11
N ASP A 402 2.29 -18.06 19.81
CA ASP A 402 2.28 -19.34 20.55
C ASP A 402 1.67 -19.16 21.96
N GLN A 403 1.34 -17.93 22.36
CA GLN A 403 0.69 -17.57 23.63
C GLN A 403 -0.63 -16.82 23.37
N PRO A 404 -1.72 -17.47 22.92
CA PRO A 404 -2.95 -16.80 22.49
C PRO A 404 -3.60 -15.90 23.54
N ARG A 405 -3.37 -16.20 24.84
CA ARG A 405 -3.91 -15.40 25.95
C ARG A 405 -3.22 -14.04 26.11
N HIS A 406 -2.02 -13.89 25.56
CA HIS A 406 -1.25 -12.63 25.59
C HIS A 406 -1.54 -11.76 24.37
N ALA A 407 -2.18 -12.29 23.32
CA ALA A 407 -2.42 -11.52 22.11
C ALA A 407 -3.18 -10.23 22.42
N TRP A 408 -2.55 -9.08 22.14
CA TRP A 408 -3.19 -7.78 22.31
C TRP A 408 -4.37 -7.59 21.37
N ARG A 409 -4.33 -8.28 20.23
CA ARG A 409 -5.44 -8.44 19.28
C ARG A 409 -5.57 -9.92 18.93
N ALA A 410 -6.65 -10.52 19.38
CA ALA A 410 -6.89 -11.93 19.12
C ALA A 410 -7.34 -12.15 17.67
N PRO A 411 -6.72 -13.08 16.92
CA PRO A 411 -7.24 -13.47 15.63
C PRO A 411 -8.61 -14.17 15.80
N PRO A 412 -9.60 -13.89 14.94
CA PRO A 412 -10.89 -14.56 14.99
C PRO A 412 -10.75 -16.06 14.66
N ALA A 413 -11.32 -16.92 15.51
CA ALA A 413 -11.19 -18.36 15.33
C ALA A 413 -12.20 -18.93 14.32
N ASP A 414 -13.43 -18.45 14.40
CA ASP A 414 -14.60 -19.02 13.73
C ASP A 414 -15.15 -18.07 12.66
N GLY A 415 -16.10 -18.56 11.89
CA GLY A 415 -16.72 -17.81 10.81
C GLY A 415 -15.99 -17.99 9.46
N PRO A 416 -16.51 -17.36 8.38
CA PRO A 416 -15.99 -17.58 7.03
C PRO A 416 -14.54 -17.08 6.84
N TYR A 417 -14.09 -16.16 7.68
CA TYR A 417 -12.76 -15.56 7.62
C TYR A 417 -11.92 -15.86 8.89
N GLY A 418 -12.40 -16.73 9.79
CA GLY A 418 -11.64 -17.15 10.96
C GLY A 418 -10.45 -18.05 10.58
N TYR A 419 -9.41 -18.10 11.45
CA TYR A 419 -8.18 -18.81 11.14
C TYR A 419 -8.35 -20.33 10.95
N ARG A 420 -9.43 -20.92 11.46
CA ARG A 420 -9.75 -22.33 11.20
C ARG A 420 -10.20 -22.58 9.74
N THR A 421 -10.68 -21.55 9.08
CA THR A 421 -11.13 -21.60 7.68
C THR A 421 -10.10 -20.99 6.73
N VAL A 422 -9.54 -19.83 7.10
CA VAL A 422 -8.62 -19.05 6.27
C VAL A 422 -7.26 -19.00 6.95
N ASN A 423 -6.28 -19.75 6.43
CA ASN A 423 -4.89 -19.74 6.90
C ASN A 423 -3.92 -20.21 5.81
N VAL A 424 -2.65 -19.85 5.99
CA VAL A 424 -1.57 -20.16 5.03
C VAL A 424 -1.36 -21.66 4.86
N GLU A 425 -1.29 -22.41 5.97
CA GLU A 425 -0.97 -23.84 5.93
C GLU A 425 -2.00 -24.64 5.15
N ALA A 426 -3.28 -24.46 5.46
CA ALA A 426 -4.38 -25.10 4.76
C ALA A 426 -4.42 -24.74 3.27
N GLN A 427 -4.21 -23.47 2.92
CA GLN A 427 -4.24 -23.03 1.53
C GLN A 427 -3.01 -23.52 0.73
N ARG A 428 -1.84 -23.65 1.36
CA ARG A 428 -0.67 -24.27 0.70
C ARG A 428 -0.91 -25.74 0.36
N ALA A 429 -1.72 -26.43 1.14
CA ALA A 429 -2.05 -27.84 0.93
C ALA A 429 -3.26 -28.05 -0.01
N THR A 430 -4.05 -27.00 -0.28
CA THR A 430 -5.28 -27.09 -1.09
C THR A 430 -5.02 -26.64 -2.52
N PRO A 431 -5.12 -27.53 -3.51
CA PRO A 431 -5.04 -27.13 -4.93
C PRO A 431 -6.06 -26.03 -5.26
N ASP A 432 -5.67 -25.11 -6.14
CA ASP A 432 -6.52 -24.01 -6.61
C ASP A 432 -7.00 -23.03 -5.51
N SER A 433 -6.40 -23.07 -4.32
CA SER A 433 -6.65 -22.06 -3.28
C SER A 433 -6.27 -20.65 -3.76
N LEU A 434 -6.82 -19.62 -3.11
CA LEU A 434 -6.49 -18.23 -3.45
C LEU A 434 -4.98 -17.98 -3.37
N LEU A 435 -4.33 -18.44 -2.31
CA LEU A 435 -2.88 -18.31 -2.10
C LEU A 435 -2.08 -18.91 -3.27
N LEU A 436 -2.44 -20.11 -3.74
CA LEU A 436 -1.72 -20.75 -4.84
C LEU A 436 -1.96 -20.02 -6.17
N ARG A 437 -3.16 -19.50 -6.42
CA ARG A 437 -3.47 -18.67 -7.59
C ARG A 437 -2.68 -17.36 -7.59
N VAL A 438 -2.65 -16.65 -6.46
CA VAL A 438 -1.86 -15.40 -6.33
C VAL A 438 -0.38 -15.68 -6.53
N ARG A 439 0.14 -16.75 -5.95
CA ARG A 439 1.53 -17.18 -6.15
C ARG A 439 1.83 -17.49 -7.62
N GLU A 440 0.97 -18.25 -8.30
CA GLU A 440 1.12 -18.58 -9.72
C GLU A 440 1.20 -17.30 -10.57
N LEU A 441 0.28 -16.36 -10.34
CA LEU A 441 0.28 -15.07 -11.04
C LEU A 441 1.57 -14.29 -10.81
N LEU A 442 2.05 -14.18 -9.56
CA LEU A 442 3.32 -13.52 -9.24
C LEU A 442 4.52 -14.21 -9.90
N GLN A 443 4.54 -15.55 -9.91
CA GLN A 443 5.60 -16.32 -10.55
C GLN A 443 5.61 -16.13 -12.06
N GLN A 444 4.45 -16.19 -12.72
CA GLN A 444 4.36 -15.98 -14.18
C GLN A 444 4.77 -14.54 -14.55
N ARG A 445 4.35 -13.55 -13.75
CA ARG A 445 4.77 -12.16 -13.97
C ARG A 445 6.28 -11.98 -13.80
N ASN A 446 6.89 -12.64 -12.80
CA ASN A 446 8.33 -12.58 -12.57
C ASN A 446 9.13 -13.33 -13.64
N ALA A 447 8.60 -14.44 -14.17
CA ALA A 447 9.23 -15.24 -15.22
C ALA A 447 9.16 -14.58 -16.62
N HIS A 448 8.16 -13.72 -16.83
CA HIS A 448 7.93 -13.07 -18.12
C HIS A 448 8.03 -11.54 -18.00
N PRO A 449 9.23 -10.94 -18.17
CA PRO A 449 9.46 -9.50 -17.99
C PRO A 449 8.57 -8.61 -18.86
N VAL A 450 8.06 -9.11 -19.98
CA VAL A 450 7.10 -8.39 -20.84
C VAL A 450 5.82 -8.02 -20.08
N LEU A 451 5.37 -8.83 -19.12
CA LEU A 451 4.19 -8.55 -18.27
C LEU A 451 4.44 -7.45 -17.21
N GLN A 452 5.70 -7.02 -17.04
CA GLN A 452 6.07 -5.92 -16.15
C GLN A 452 6.13 -4.57 -16.86
N GLN A 453 6.00 -4.58 -18.19
CA GLN A 453 5.94 -3.38 -19.02
C GLN A 453 4.54 -2.76 -18.98
N GLY A 454 4.43 -1.48 -19.35
CA GLY A 454 3.13 -0.84 -19.52
C GLY A 454 2.34 -1.50 -20.65
N PRO A 455 1.12 -1.97 -20.39
CA PRO A 455 0.28 -2.59 -21.42
C PRO A 455 -0.37 -1.55 -22.33
N HIS A 456 -0.77 -2.01 -23.51
CA HIS A 456 -1.70 -1.31 -24.39
C HIS A 456 -3.11 -1.89 -24.19
N THR A 457 -4.09 -1.05 -23.89
CA THR A 457 -5.50 -1.46 -23.86
C THR A 457 -5.98 -1.73 -25.27
N LEU A 458 -6.72 -2.82 -25.46
CA LEU A 458 -7.37 -3.19 -26.71
C LEU A 458 -8.88 -3.04 -26.58
N ASP A 459 -9.57 -2.75 -27.68
CA ASP A 459 -11.03 -2.67 -27.71
C ASP A 459 -11.64 -4.07 -27.49
N PRO A 460 -12.39 -4.29 -26.40
CA PRO A 460 -12.96 -5.59 -26.10
C PRO A 460 -14.33 -5.77 -26.77
N PRO A 461 -14.76 -7.03 -27.02
CA PRO A 461 -16.10 -7.33 -27.53
C PRO A 461 -17.22 -7.10 -26.50
N SER A 462 -16.86 -6.86 -25.23
CA SER A 462 -17.79 -6.62 -24.13
C SER A 462 -17.15 -5.64 -23.14
N PRO A 463 -17.89 -4.68 -22.57
CA PRO A 463 -17.36 -3.78 -21.55
C PRO A 463 -16.89 -4.51 -20.28
N ALA A 464 -17.40 -5.72 -20.01
CA ALA A 464 -16.93 -6.53 -18.88
C ALA A 464 -15.51 -7.10 -19.06
N LEU A 465 -14.99 -7.14 -20.30
CA LEU A 465 -13.69 -7.76 -20.60
C LEU A 465 -12.57 -6.72 -20.65
N LEU A 466 -11.58 -6.82 -19.77
CA LEU A 466 -10.32 -6.12 -19.90
C LEU A 466 -9.38 -6.90 -20.81
N MET A 467 -8.87 -6.23 -21.86
CA MET A 467 -7.90 -6.79 -22.80
C MET A 467 -6.63 -5.92 -22.77
N LEU A 468 -5.52 -6.49 -22.30
CA LEU A 468 -4.24 -5.80 -22.18
C LEU A 468 -3.16 -6.54 -22.98
N ARG A 469 -2.57 -5.86 -23.96
CA ARG A 469 -1.45 -6.37 -24.76
C ARG A 469 -0.14 -5.78 -24.27
N PHE A 470 0.87 -6.64 -24.12
CA PHE A 470 2.22 -6.28 -23.68
C PHE A 470 3.23 -6.56 -24.80
N GLY A 471 4.24 -5.71 -24.91
CA GLY A 471 5.36 -5.89 -25.82
C GLY A 471 4.99 -5.76 -27.30
N GLU A 472 6.00 -5.97 -28.14
CA GLU A 472 5.93 -5.92 -29.60
C GLU A 472 6.22 -7.30 -30.18
N ALA A 473 5.71 -7.59 -31.40
CA ALA A 473 6.01 -8.86 -32.09
C ALA A 473 7.53 -9.02 -32.31
N PRO A 474 8.12 -10.22 -32.13
CA PRO A 474 7.44 -11.48 -31.83
C PRO A 474 7.19 -11.73 -30.32
N HIS A 475 7.66 -10.87 -29.42
CA HIS A 475 7.62 -11.04 -27.96
C HIS A 475 6.39 -10.36 -27.36
N GLN A 476 5.21 -10.90 -27.60
CA GLN A 476 3.94 -10.35 -27.13
C GLN A 476 3.26 -11.25 -26.10
N ALA A 477 2.64 -10.61 -25.11
CA ALA A 477 1.70 -11.26 -24.21
C ALA A 477 0.34 -10.54 -24.20
N LEU A 478 -0.70 -11.23 -23.75
CA LEU A 478 -2.07 -10.74 -23.66
C LEU A 478 -2.67 -11.19 -22.33
N ALA A 479 -3.24 -10.26 -21.60
CA ALA A 479 -4.12 -10.53 -20.47
C ALA A 479 -5.57 -10.32 -20.88
N LEU A 480 -6.40 -11.33 -20.62
CA LEU A 480 -7.85 -11.33 -20.81
C LEU A 480 -8.50 -11.54 -19.46
N ILE A 481 -9.33 -10.62 -19.01
CA ILE A 481 -9.88 -10.62 -17.65
C ILE A 481 -11.33 -10.17 -17.69
N ASN A 482 -12.24 -11.07 -17.28
CA ASN A 482 -13.68 -10.82 -17.26
C ASN A 482 -14.12 -10.31 -15.88
N PHE A 483 -14.46 -9.03 -15.78
CA PHE A 483 -14.97 -8.37 -14.57
C PHE A 483 -16.45 -8.69 -14.30
N GLY A 484 -17.19 -9.16 -15.31
CA GLY A 484 -18.62 -9.44 -15.20
C GLY A 484 -18.93 -10.86 -14.73
N ASP A 485 -20.19 -11.06 -14.34
CA ASP A 485 -20.74 -12.36 -13.91
C ASP A 485 -21.04 -13.31 -15.09
N ASN A 486 -21.23 -12.76 -16.31
CA ASN A 486 -21.61 -13.53 -17.48
C ASN A 486 -20.38 -13.98 -18.28
N PRO A 487 -20.44 -15.16 -18.95
CA PRO A 487 -19.37 -15.60 -19.83
C PRO A 487 -19.15 -14.65 -21.01
N VAL A 488 -17.87 -14.52 -21.42
CA VAL A 488 -17.45 -13.74 -22.59
C VAL A 488 -16.60 -14.60 -23.51
N GLU A 489 -16.81 -14.44 -24.81
CA GLU A 489 -16.02 -15.07 -25.87
C GLU A 489 -15.23 -13.99 -26.63
N VAL A 490 -13.96 -14.28 -26.94
CA VAL A 490 -13.09 -13.33 -27.64
C VAL A 490 -12.09 -14.06 -28.54
N ASP A 491 -11.85 -13.50 -29.73
CA ASP A 491 -10.75 -13.92 -30.58
C ASP A 491 -9.43 -13.31 -30.09
N VAL A 492 -8.40 -14.14 -29.89
CA VAL A 492 -7.08 -13.73 -29.39
C VAL A 492 -6.31 -12.99 -30.49
N PRO A 493 -6.01 -11.68 -30.33
CA PRO A 493 -5.41 -10.85 -31.37
C PRO A 493 -3.85 -10.92 -31.39
N LEU A 494 -3.26 -12.01 -30.93
CA LEU A 494 -1.81 -12.27 -31.05
C LEU A 494 -1.52 -13.09 -32.31
N HIS A 495 -0.36 -12.90 -32.91
CA HIS A 495 0.10 -13.68 -34.07
C HIS A 495 1.00 -14.83 -33.65
N GLY A 496 1.05 -15.91 -34.47
CA GLY A 496 1.87 -17.10 -34.21
C GLY A 496 1.24 -18.10 -33.22
N PRO A 497 1.98 -19.16 -32.85
CA PRO A 497 1.56 -20.12 -31.81
C PRO A 497 1.34 -19.46 -30.47
N LEU A 498 0.33 -19.92 -29.72
CA LEU A 498 -0.07 -19.37 -28.44
C LEU A 498 0.28 -20.33 -27.30
N HIS A 499 0.87 -19.79 -26.24
CA HIS A 499 1.11 -20.46 -24.97
C HIS A 499 0.21 -19.86 -23.89
N THR A 500 -0.40 -20.71 -23.06
CA THR A 500 -1.11 -20.26 -21.88
C THR A 500 -0.10 -20.15 -20.74
N LEU A 501 0.07 -18.94 -20.18
CA LEU A 501 0.90 -18.70 -19.01
C LEU A 501 0.14 -19.03 -17.73
N VAL A 502 -1.09 -18.54 -17.61
CA VAL A 502 -2.00 -18.83 -16.51
C VAL A 502 -3.44 -18.71 -17.00
N ARG A 503 -4.35 -19.51 -16.44
CA ARG A 503 -5.80 -19.38 -16.71
C ARG A 503 -6.63 -19.99 -15.58
N HIS A 504 -7.72 -19.31 -15.24
CA HIS A 504 -8.77 -19.84 -14.37
C HIS A 504 -10.14 -19.40 -14.91
N GLY A 505 -11.13 -20.29 -14.85
CA GLY A 505 -12.43 -20.01 -15.48
C GLY A 505 -12.34 -19.68 -16.97
N ALA A 506 -11.30 -20.15 -17.68
CA ALA A 506 -11.06 -19.84 -19.08
C ALA A 506 -10.68 -21.09 -19.89
N LYS A 507 -11.08 -21.12 -21.18
CA LYS A 507 -10.77 -22.21 -22.13
C LYS A 507 -10.31 -21.60 -23.44
N LEU A 508 -9.13 -22.01 -23.92
CA LEU A 508 -8.62 -21.65 -25.23
C LEU A 508 -8.91 -22.79 -26.25
N GLN A 509 -9.54 -22.46 -27.37
CA GLN A 509 -9.78 -23.35 -28.48
C GLN A 509 -9.29 -22.72 -29.80
N GLY A 510 -8.14 -23.15 -30.28
CA GLY A 510 -7.44 -22.47 -31.37
C GLY A 510 -7.08 -21.05 -30.96
N ARG A 511 -7.68 -20.06 -31.60
CA ARG A 511 -7.49 -18.64 -31.28
C ARG A 511 -8.69 -18.03 -30.55
N ARG A 512 -9.67 -18.80 -30.16
CA ARG A 512 -10.87 -18.35 -29.46
C ARG A 512 -10.78 -18.68 -27.99
N CYS A 513 -10.88 -17.66 -27.15
CA CYS A 513 -10.87 -17.78 -25.71
C CYS A 513 -12.29 -17.57 -25.14
N TYR A 514 -12.72 -18.50 -24.31
CA TYR A 514 -13.98 -18.48 -23.58
C TYR A 514 -13.65 -18.22 -22.11
N LEU A 515 -14.15 -17.13 -21.54
CA LEU A 515 -13.98 -16.79 -20.14
C LEU A 515 -15.34 -16.86 -19.43
N GLN A 516 -15.41 -17.58 -18.34
CA GLN A 516 -16.56 -17.56 -17.43
C GLN A 516 -16.65 -16.22 -16.70
N GLY A 517 -17.73 -15.97 -15.95
CA GLY A 517 -17.77 -14.86 -15.02
C GLY A 517 -16.56 -14.90 -14.07
N HIS A 518 -15.88 -13.78 -13.89
CA HIS A 518 -14.63 -13.65 -13.13
C HIS A 518 -13.48 -14.56 -13.61
N GLY A 519 -13.57 -15.05 -14.87
CA GLY A 519 -12.49 -15.82 -15.50
C GLY A 519 -11.36 -14.93 -16.01
N TYR A 520 -10.14 -15.49 -16.08
CA TYR A 520 -9.00 -14.79 -16.64
C TYR A 520 -8.03 -15.74 -17.36
N ALA A 521 -7.27 -15.19 -18.29
CA ALA A 521 -6.19 -15.89 -18.97
C ALA A 521 -5.05 -14.92 -19.33
N TRP A 522 -3.81 -15.34 -19.05
CA TRP A 522 -2.62 -14.73 -19.62
C TRP A 522 -2.04 -15.64 -20.69
N LEU A 523 -1.83 -15.10 -21.86
CA LEU A 523 -1.36 -15.79 -23.03
C LEU A 523 -0.08 -15.12 -23.54
N ALA A 524 0.82 -15.90 -24.14
CA ALA A 524 2.00 -15.38 -24.80
C ALA A 524 2.10 -15.91 -26.22
N ALA A 525 2.64 -15.13 -27.15
CA ALA A 525 3.08 -15.62 -28.45
C ALA A 525 4.42 -16.37 -28.30
N GLU A 526 4.68 -17.35 -29.19
CA GLU A 526 5.93 -18.10 -29.21
C GLU A 526 7.12 -17.15 -29.39
N GLY A 527 8.08 -17.16 -28.45
CA GLY A 527 9.24 -16.27 -28.41
C GLY A 527 9.13 -15.11 -27.39
N ALA A 528 8.07 -15.06 -26.62
CA ALA A 528 7.89 -14.06 -25.55
C ALA A 528 8.59 -14.43 -24.23
#